data_fade049adb27f052ca06c8fb25d608fc
#
_entry.id   fade049adb27f052ca06c8fb25d608fc
#
_cell.length_a   1.000
_cell.length_b   1.000
_cell.length_c   1.000
_cell.angle_alpha   90.00
_cell.angle_beta   90.00
_cell.angle_gamma   90.00
#
_symmetry.space_group_name_H-M   'P 1'
#
loop_
_entity.id
_entity.type
_entity.pdbx_description
1 polymer ?
#
loop_
_entity_poly.entity_id
_entity_poly.type
_entity_poly.pdbx_seq_one_letter_code
_entity_poly.pdbx_strand_id
1 'polypeptide(L)'
;TNDSDLFVHELATGKTTKVSAHTGEANFSAMDFSPDSQWLYYTANDAGEFTELRRVNLATQQHESVRKADWDVTDAFFSHNGKYLVSAINDDGTTRVQLTDTASGKVVPLPALPDGEIRNLVIPRSENKIAFYLNGDRQPSDLYVLDSLAAGSKPVQLTRSLNPAIDPRDLVDSQVVRFDSFDQLAIPNILWKPHQASAQAKAPALVWVHGGPGGQTTRAHNAVIQFLVNHGYVVLGINNRGSSGYGKTFFAADDGKHGREPLWDTLAAK
;
A
#
# COMPACT_ATOMS: atom_id res chain seq x y z
N THR A 1 11.33 14.18 -6.34
CA THR A 1 10.80 15.56 -6.21
C THR A 1 9.52 15.50 -5.40
N ASN A 2 9.31 16.51 -4.54
CA ASN A 2 8.10 16.63 -3.73
C ASN A 2 6.97 17.35 -4.48
N ASP A 3 7.16 17.57 -5.77
CA ASP A 3 6.23 18.29 -6.64
C ASP A 3 6.12 17.62 -8.00
N SER A 4 4.89 17.38 -8.45
CA SER A 4 4.60 16.79 -9.76
C SER A 4 3.28 17.31 -10.32
N ASP A 5 3.18 17.34 -11.65
CA ASP A 5 2.01 17.82 -12.36
C ASP A 5 1.41 16.78 -13.30
N LEU A 6 0.09 16.90 -13.53
CA LEU A 6 -0.64 16.14 -14.53
C LEU A 6 -0.97 16.95 -15.76
N PHE A 7 -0.70 16.35 -16.91
CA PHE A 7 -1.06 16.89 -18.22
C PHE A 7 -1.89 15.87 -18.99
N VAL A 8 -2.91 16.35 -19.68
CA VAL A 8 -3.68 15.55 -20.64
C VAL A 8 -3.33 16.00 -22.03
N HIS A 9 -2.92 15.05 -22.88
CA HIS A 9 -2.63 15.31 -24.30
C HIS A 9 -3.71 14.69 -25.17
N GLU A 10 -4.40 15.53 -25.94
CA GLU A 10 -5.43 15.11 -26.88
C GLU A 10 -4.79 14.73 -28.22
N LEU A 11 -4.79 13.46 -28.56
CA LEU A 11 -4.12 12.95 -29.77
C LEU A 11 -4.70 13.51 -31.06
N ALA A 12 -6.01 13.79 -31.10
CA ALA A 12 -6.68 14.27 -32.30
C ALA A 12 -6.31 15.72 -32.68
N THR A 13 -6.10 16.57 -31.68
CA THR A 13 -5.82 17.99 -31.86
C THR A 13 -4.37 18.39 -31.60
N GLY A 14 -3.59 17.51 -30.93
CA GLY A 14 -2.24 17.80 -30.46
C GLY A 14 -2.20 18.75 -29.26
N LYS A 15 -3.35 19.09 -28.67
CA LYS A 15 -3.43 20.01 -27.53
C LYS A 15 -3.01 19.31 -26.24
N THR A 16 -2.13 19.97 -25.47
CA THR A 16 -1.77 19.55 -24.09
C THR A 16 -2.36 20.53 -23.10
N THR A 17 -3.03 20.00 -22.08
CA THR A 17 -3.67 20.80 -21.01
C THR A 17 -3.15 20.34 -19.66
N LYS A 18 -2.63 21.28 -18.84
CA LYS A 18 -2.31 21.01 -17.43
C LYS A 18 -3.62 20.93 -16.64
N VAL A 19 -3.82 19.83 -15.92
CA VAL A 19 -5.05 19.55 -15.14
C VAL A 19 -4.83 19.55 -13.63
N SER A 20 -3.60 19.75 -13.17
CA SER A 20 -3.21 19.77 -11.75
C SER A 20 -2.83 21.16 -11.28
N ALA A 21 -3.68 22.18 -11.54
CA ALA A 21 -3.39 23.53 -11.04
C ALA A 21 -3.40 23.53 -9.51
N HIS A 22 -2.25 23.89 -8.87
CA HIS A 22 -2.10 23.93 -7.42
C HIS A 22 -1.11 25.03 -7.01
N THR A 23 -1.01 25.29 -5.72
CA THR A 23 -0.01 26.18 -5.10
C THR A 23 0.79 25.39 -4.08
N GLY A 24 2.11 25.66 -4.01
CA GLY A 24 3.03 24.91 -3.13
C GLY A 24 3.41 23.56 -3.74
N GLU A 25 4.13 22.75 -2.97
CA GLU A 25 4.56 21.41 -3.37
C GLU A 25 3.43 20.40 -3.17
N ALA A 26 3.14 19.62 -4.19
CA ALA A 26 2.16 18.54 -4.14
C ALA A 26 2.46 17.46 -5.19
N ASN A 27 2.15 16.23 -4.86
CA ASN A 27 2.32 15.11 -5.77
C ASN A 27 0.99 14.72 -6.40
N PHE A 28 1.00 14.62 -7.73
CA PHE A 28 -0.12 14.16 -8.54
C PHE A 28 0.31 12.95 -9.35
N SER A 29 -0.51 11.91 -9.36
CA SER A 29 -0.27 10.70 -10.17
C SER A 29 -1.54 10.31 -10.93
N ALA A 30 -1.43 10.18 -12.25
CA ALA A 30 -2.52 9.68 -13.08
C ALA A 30 -2.80 8.21 -12.73
N MET A 31 -4.08 7.85 -12.63
CA MET A 31 -4.53 6.50 -12.35
C MET A 31 -5.19 5.89 -13.58
N ASP A 32 -6.40 6.31 -13.92
CA ASP A 32 -7.14 5.73 -15.02
C ASP A 32 -8.14 6.73 -15.60
N PHE A 33 -8.57 6.52 -16.83
CA PHE A 33 -9.71 7.24 -17.41
C PHE A 33 -11.01 6.51 -17.08
N SER A 34 -12.09 7.29 -16.87
CA SER A 34 -13.42 6.70 -16.78
C SER A 34 -13.79 5.97 -18.07
N PRO A 35 -14.64 4.92 -18.04
CA PRO A 35 -15.02 4.15 -19.22
C PRO A 35 -15.65 4.98 -20.34
N ASP A 36 -16.31 6.09 -20.00
CA ASP A 36 -16.88 7.06 -20.96
C ASP A 36 -15.86 8.09 -21.45
N SER A 37 -14.61 8.01 -20.99
CA SER A 37 -13.51 8.93 -21.30
C SER A 37 -13.79 10.41 -20.96
N GLN A 38 -14.74 10.69 -20.06
CA GLN A 38 -15.05 12.06 -19.65
C GLN A 38 -14.22 12.53 -18.46
N TRP A 39 -13.70 11.59 -17.65
CA TRP A 39 -12.98 11.88 -16.43
C TRP A 39 -11.60 11.22 -16.42
N LEU A 40 -10.60 11.96 -15.95
CA LEU A 40 -9.32 11.39 -15.52
C LEU A 40 -9.35 11.20 -14.00
N TYR A 41 -9.10 9.99 -13.54
CA TYR A 41 -8.88 9.67 -12.13
C TYR A 41 -7.39 9.81 -11.81
N TYR A 42 -7.10 10.40 -10.68
CA TYR A 42 -5.72 10.66 -10.24
C TYR A 42 -5.64 10.68 -8.72
N THR A 43 -4.46 10.46 -8.18
CA THR A 43 -4.18 10.67 -6.76
C THR A 43 -3.45 11.98 -6.54
N ALA A 44 -3.73 12.66 -5.41
CA ALA A 44 -3.07 13.90 -5.03
C ALA A 44 -3.03 14.09 -3.52
N ASN A 45 -2.02 14.85 -3.03
CA ASN A 45 -1.85 15.22 -1.63
C ASN A 45 -1.80 16.75 -1.39
N ASP A 46 -2.33 17.55 -2.34
CA ASP A 46 -2.38 19.00 -2.25
C ASP A 46 -3.35 19.52 -1.17
N ALA A 47 -4.41 18.76 -0.84
CA ALA A 47 -5.46 19.16 0.11
C ALA A 47 -5.31 18.55 1.51
N GLY A 48 -4.28 17.75 1.78
CA GLY A 48 -4.15 17.09 3.07
C GLY A 48 -2.80 16.43 3.30
N GLU A 49 -2.70 15.72 4.40
CA GLU A 49 -1.52 14.95 4.78
C GLU A 49 -1.37 13.70 3.93
N PHE A 50 -2.48 13.01 3.68
CA PHE A 50 -2.50 11.78 2.90
C PHE A 50 -3.00 12.00 1.48
N THR A 51 -2.51 11.16 0.59
CA THR A 51 -2.92 11.12 -0.81
C THR A 51 -4.36 10.63 -0.92
N GLU A 52 -5.22 11.39 -1.60
CA GLU A 52 -6.61 10.99 -1.90
C GLU A 52 -6.82 10.69 -3.37
N LEU A 53 -7.79 9.85 -3.70
CA LEU A 53 -8.25 9.63 -5.07
C LEU A 53 -9.23 10.72 -5.46
N ARG A 54 -8.95 11.39 -6.55
CA ARG A 54 -9.77 12.43 -7.17
C ARG A 54 -10.05 12.12 -8.63
N ARG A 55 -10.95 12.89 -9.21
CA ARG A 55 -11.17 12.90 -10.65
C ARG A 55 -11.33 14.32 -11.17
N VAL A 56 -10.95 14.55 -12.41
CA VAL A 56 -11.16 15.81 -13.12
C VAL A 56 -11.98 15.56 -14.38
N ASN A 57 -13.02 16.35 -14.59
CA ASN A 57 -13.78 16.33 -15.84
C ASN A 57 -12.97 16.99 -16.94
N LEU A 58 -12.73 16.28 -18.05
CA LEU A 58 -11.83 16.74 -19.11
C LEU A 58 -12.37 17.94 -19.89
N ALA A 59 -13.69 18.10 -19.95
CA ALA A 59 -14.31 19.22 -20.67
C ALA A 59 -14.45 20.47 -19.78
N THR A 60 -14.89 20.31 -18.54
CA THR A 60 -15.18 21.44 -17.64
C THR A 60 -14.04 21.81 -16.72
N GLN A 61 -13.03 20.94 -16.58
CA GLN A 61 -11.91 21.07 -15.63
C GLN A 61 -12.38 21.11 -14.16
N GLN A 62 -13.56 20.58 -13.87
CA GLN A 62 -14.08 20.47 -12.51
C GLN A 62 -13.47 19.25 -11.82
N HIS A 63 -12.95 19.46 -10.60
CA HIS A 63 -12.36 18.43 -9.76
C HIS A 63 -13.32 17.94 -8.69
N GLU A 64 -13.29 16.63 -8.39
CA GLU A 64 -14.10 16.00 -7.37
C GLU A 64 -13.28 14.98 -6.58
N SER A 65 -13.52 14.91 -5.25
CA SER A 65 -12.97 13.85 -4.42
C SER A 65 -13.76 12.56 -4.63
N VAL A 66 -13.07 11.45 -4.81
CA VAL A 66 -13.66 10.11 -5.02
C VAL A 66 -13.48 9.24 -3.77
N ARG A 67 -12.26 9.20 -3.24
CA ARG A 67 -11.94 8.45 -2.03
C ARG A 67 -10.89 9.16 -1.21
N LYS A 68 -11.22 9.40 0.06
CA LYS A 68 -10.32 9.91 1.08
C LYS A 68 -10.20 8.88 2.20
N ALA A 69 -9.02 8.75 2.77
CA ALA A 69 -8.74 7.86 3.89
C ALA A 69 -7.75 8.54 4.85
N ASP A 70 -7.57 7.98 6.03
CA ASP A 70 -6.54 8.39 6.99
C ASP A 70 -5.16 7.79 6.64
N TRP A 71 -5.03 7.28 5.42
CA TRP A 71 -3.84 6.68 4.80
C TRP A 71 -3.80 7.01 3.31
N ASP A 72 -2.60 6.87 2.70
CA ASP A 72 -2.43 7.15 1.29
C ASP A 72 -3.26 6.20 0.40
N VAL A 73 -4.06 6.77 -0.50
CA VAL A 73 -4.60 6.03 -1.64
C VAL A 73 -3.48 5.85 -2.65
N THR A 74 -3.10 4.60 -2.91
CA THR A 74 -1.90 4.26 -3.68
C THR A 74 -2.19 3.80 -5.10
N ASP A 75 -3.41 3.36 -5.37
CA ASP A 75 -3.78 2.83 -6.69
C ASP A 75 -5.29 2.96 -6.94
N ALA A 76 -5.67 3.13 -8.21
CA ALA A 76 -7.05 3.06 -8.66
C ALA A 76 -7.13 2.74 -10.16
N PHE A 77 -8.03 1.83 -10.54
CA PHE A 77 -8.28 1.49 -11.94
C PHE A 77 -9.70 0.96 -12.14
N PHE A 78 -10.21 1.06 -13.36
CA PHE A 78 -11.49 0.49 -13.73
C PHE A 78 -11.36 -0.95 -14.23
N SER A 79 -12.38 -1.76 -13.94
CA SER A 79 -12.55 -3.03 -14.66
C SER A 79 -12.82 -2.75 -16.15
N HIS A 80 -12.57 -3.74 -17.01
CA HIS A 80 -12.55 -3.54 -18.47
C HIS A 80 -13.85 -2.92 -19.04
N ASN A 81 -15.01 -3.31 -18.54
CA ASN A 81 -16.30 -2.73 -18.98
C ASN A 81 -16.77 -1.59 -18.05
N GLY A 82 -15.94 -1.19 -17.11
CA GLY A 82 -16.22 -0.07 -16.20
C GLY A 82 -17.23 -0.37 -15.10
N LYS A 83 -17.58 -1.63 -14.88
CA LYS A 83 -18.51 -2.01 -13.80
C LYS A 83 -17.97 -1.73 -12.42
N TYR A 84 -16.68 -1.91 -12.23
CA TYR A 84 -16.01 -1.73 -10.95
C TYR A 84 -14.90 -0.70 -11.04
N LEU A 85 -14.82 0.16 -10.03
CA LEU A 85 -13.63 0.92 -9.69
C LEU A 85 -12.92 0.19 -8.55
N VAL A 86 -11.71 -0.26 -8.81
CA VAL A 86 -10.80 -0.81 -7.79
C VAL A 86 -9.95 0.33 -7.25
N SER A 87 -9.76 0.39 -5.94
CA SER A 87 -8.81 1.32 -5.32
C SER A 87 -8.11 0.66 -4.14
N ALA A 88 -6.88 1.07 -3.88
CA ALA A 88 -6.05 0.56 -2.79
C ALA A 88 -5.59 1.68 -1.86
N ILE A 89 -5.46 1.38 -0.56
CA ILE A 89 -4.82 2.24 0.43
C ILE A 89 -3.65 1.50 1.07
N ASN A 90 -2.67 2.26 1.54
CA ASN A 90 -1.57 1.77 2.35
C ASN A 90 -1.92 1.97 3.84
N ASP A 91 -2.64 1.01 4.41
CA ASP A 91 -3.08 1.01 5.80
C ASP A 91 -1.96 0.51 6.71
N ASP A 92 -1.12 1.42 7.19
CA ASP A 92 -0.03 1.16 8.14
C ASP A 92 0.88 -0.02 7.72
N GLY A 93 1.37 0.05 6.48
CA GLY A 93 2.23 -0.99 5.90
C GLY A 93 1.50 -2.24 5.40
N THR A 94 0.19 -2.16 5.23
CA THR A 94 -0.63 -3.23 4.64
C THR A 94 -1.51 -2.66 3.52
N THR A 95 -1.47 -3.28 2.35
CA THR A 95 -2.36 -2.87 1.25
C THR A 95 -3.79 -3.34 1.48
N ARG A 96 -4.75 -2.40 1.49
CA ARG A 96 -6.19 -2.66 1.56
C ARG A 96 -6.87 -2.30 0.26
N VAL A 97 -7.46 -3.27 -0.39
CA VAL A 97 -8.17 -3.10 -1.66
C VAL A 97 -9.67 -2.96 -1.41
N GLN A 98 -10.31 -2.03 -2.14
CA GLN A 98 -11.75 -1.82 -2.17
C GLN A 98 -12.25 -1.88 -3.60
N LEU A 99 -13.35 -2.60 -3.82
CA LEU A 99 -14.13 -2.56 -5.04
C LEU A 99 -15.34 -1.65 -4.82
N THR A 100 -15.61 -0.78 -5.81
CA THR A 100 -16.80 0.07 -5.83
C THR A 100 -17.56 -0.22 -7.11
N ASP A 101 -18.85 -0.53 -7.01
CA ASP A 101 -19.75 -0.63 -8.17
C ASP A 101 -19.97 0.77 -8.73
N THR A 102 -19.61 1.01 -9.97
CA THR A 102 -19.58 2.35 -10.56
C THR A 102 -20.98 2.92 -10.81
N ALA A 103 -21.98 2.07 -11.05
CA ALA A 103 -23.35 2.50 -11.32
C ALA A 103 -24.05 2.98 -10.06
N SER A 104 -23.82 2.31 -8.93
CA SER A 104 -24.46 2.64 -7.65
C SER A 104 -23.57 3.47 -6.71
N GLY A 105 -22.27 3.56 -6.96
CA GLY A 105 -21.27 4.18 -6.06
C GLY A 105 -21.07 3.40 -4.76
N LYS A 106 -21.60 2.18 -4.63
CA LYS A 106 -21.54 1.40 -3.39
C LYS A 106 -20.31 0.49 -3.38
N VAL A 107 -19.72 0.35 -2.20
CA VAL A 107 -18.66 -0.63 -1.97
C VAL A 107 -19.22 -2.04 -2.12
N VAL A 108 -18.54 -2.84 -2.91
CA VAL A 108 -18.80 -4.28 -3.08
C VAL A 108 -17.97 -5.03 -2.06
N PRO A 109 -18.59 -5.67 -1.05
CA PRO A 109 -17.84 -6.41 -0.05
C PRO A 109 -17.10 -7.60 -0.68
N LEU A 110 -15.81 -7.70 -0.42
CA LEU A 110 -15.06 -8.91 -0.74
C LEU A 110 -15.41 -10.01 0.27
N PRO A 111 -15.49 -11.28 -0.16
CA PRO A 111 -15.60 -12.40 0.76
C PRO A 111 -14.42 -12.46 1.74
N ALA A 112 -14.58 -13.23 2.82
CA ALA A 112 -13.49 -13.47 3.77
C ALA A 112 -12.30 -14.11 3.04
N LEU A 113 -11.14 -13.45 3.11
CA LEU A 113 -9.88 -13.92 2.58
C LEU A 113 -9.00 -14.44 3.74
N PRO A 114 -8.04 -15.34 3.45
CA PRO A 114 -6.97 -15.64 4.40
C PRO A 114 -6.20 -14.36 4.78
N ASP A 115 -5.46 -14.39 5.90
CA ASP A 115 -4.62 -13.27 6.32
C ASP A 115 -3.58 -12.92 5.26
N GLY A 116 -3.46 -11.62 4.99
CA GLY A 116 -2.56 -11.09 3.99
C GLY A 116 -3.12 -9.87 3.28
N GLU A 117 -2.34 -9.36 2.35
CA GLU A 117 -2.70 -8.26 1.48
C GLU A 117 -2.93 -8.74 0.04
N ILE A 118 -3.91 -8.15 -0.61
CA ILE A 118 -4.13 -8.37 -2.05
C ILE A 118 -3.10 -7.58 -2.83
N ARG A 119 -2.46 -8.24 -3.78
CA ARG A 119 -1.55 -7.62 -4.76
C ARG A 119 -1.98 -7.99 -6.18
N ASN A 120 -1.71 -7.10 -7.14
CA ASN A 120 -1.95 -7.35 -8.56
C ASN A 120 -3.35 -7.93 -8.85
N LEU A 121 -4.39 -7.30 -8.31
CA LEU A 121 -5.76 -7.69 -8.58
C LEU A 121 -6.10 -7.43 -10.05
N VAL A 122 -6.66 -8.43 -10.72
CA VAL A 122 -7.14 -8.33 -12.10
C VAL A 122 -8.57 -8.83 -12.23
N ILE A 123 -9.34 -8.16 -13.06
CA ILE A 123 -10.73 -8.51 -13.38
C ILE A 123 -10.78 -8.83 -14.87
N PRO A 124 -11.22 -10.04 -15.29
CA PRO A 124 -11.34 -10.39 -16.69
C PRO A 124 -12.43 -9.57 -17.39
N ARG A 125 -12.43 -9.56 -18.72
CA ARG A 125 -13.44 -8.84 -19.53
C ARG A 125 -14.88 -9.25 -19.23
N SER A 126 -15.11 -10.48 -18.77
CA SER A 126 -16.44 -10.94 -18.36
C SER A 126 -16.91 -10.38 -17.01
N GLU A 127 -16.00 -9.77 -16.24
CA GLU A 127 -16.26 -9.16 -14.92
C GLU A 127 -17.01 -10.05 -13.91
N ASN A 128 -16.92 -11.37 -14.10
CA ASN A 128 -17.59 -12.35 -13.24
C ASN A 128 -16.64 -13.06 -12.28
N LYS A 129 -15.34 -12.75 -12.35
CA LYS A 129 -14.27 -13.32 -11.53
C LYS A 129 -13.29 -12.25 -11.12
N ILE A 130 -12.47 -12.56 -10.12
CA ILE A 130 -11.30 -11.78 -9.76
C ILE A 130 -10.14 -12.74 -9.57
N ALA A 131 -8.97 -12.40 -10.10
CA ALA A 131 -7.73 -13.08 -9.76
C ALA A 131 -6.81 -12.08 -9.05
N PHE A 132 -6.07 -12.55 -8.05
CA PHE A 132 -5.15 -11.71 -7.28
C PHE A 132 -4.07 -12.57 -6.64
N TYR A 133 -2.95 -11.94 -6.33
CA TYR A 133 -1.99 -12.52 -5.41
C TYR A 133 -2.37 -12.14 -3.97
N LEU A 134 -2.30 -13.13 -3.07
CA LEU A 134 -2.38 -12.91 -1.64
C LEU A 134 -1.00 -13.15 -1.03
N ASN A 135 -0.50 -12.15 -0.32
CA ASN A 135 0.79 -12.17 0.36
C ASN A 135 0.59 -11.83 1.83
N GLY A 136 1.18 -12.58 2.72
CA GLY A 136 1.13 -12.32 4.16
C GLY A 136 2.42 -12.78 4.84
N ASP A 137 2.64 -12.42 6.09
CA ASP A 137 3.87 -12.73 6.81
C ASP A 137 4.28 -14.20 6.69
N ARG A 138 3.33 -15.12 6.82
CA ARG A 138 3.56 -16.58 6.84
C ARG A 138 3.33 -17.25 5.49
N GLN A 139 2.95 -16.48 4.48
CA GLN A 139 2.59 -16.98 3.15
C GLN A 139 3.24 -16.11 2.09
N PRO A 140 4.15 -16.66 1.26
CA PRO A 140 4.59 -16.00 0.05
C PRO A 140 3.41 -15.69 -0.87
N SER A 141 3.62 -14.80 -1.85
CA SER A 141 2.59 -14.47 -2.83
C SER A 141 2.08 -15.72 -3.56
N ASP A 142 0.83 -16.07 -3.30
CA ASP A 142 0.12 -17.14 -4.00
C ASP A 142 -1.03 -16.60 -4.82
N LEU A 143 -1.27 -17.20 -5.97
CA LEU A 143 -2.35 -16.83 -6.88
C LEU A 143 -3.65 -17.43 -6.39
N TYR A 144 -4.66 -16.58 -6.27
CA TYR A 144 -6.04 -16.94 -5.94
C TYR A 144 -7.00 -16.48 -7.03
N VAL A 145 -8.08 -17.21 -7.17
CA VAL A 145 -9.23 -16.85 -8.00
C VAL A 145 -10.48 -16.86 -7.14
N LEU A 146 -11.30 -15.84 -7.32
CA LEU A 146 -12.63 -15.73 -6.76
C LEU A 146 -13.64 -15.77 -7.92
N ASP A 147 -14.38 -16.85 -8.02
CA ASP A 147 -15.33 -17.10 -9.12
C ASP A 147 -16.65 -16.33 -9.00
N SER A 148 -16.87 -15.66 -7.85
CA SER A 148 -18.06 -14.87 -7.60
C SER A 148 -17.82 -13.88 -6.45
N LEU A 149 -18.44 -12.71 -6.52
CA LEU A 149 -18.51 -11.75 -5.42
C LEU A 149 -19.73 -11.95 -4.51
N ALA A 150 -20.51 -13.01 -4.74
CA ALA A 150 -21.65 -13.30 -3.90
C ALA A 150 -21.21 -13.63 -2.46
N ALA A 151 -22.06 -13.28 -1.49
CA ALA A 151 -21.81 -13.59 -0.09
C ALA A 151 -21.60 -15.11 0.10
N GLY A 152 -20.56 -15.49 0.85
CA GLY A 152 -20.19 -16.89 1.08
C GLY A 152 -19.31 -17.53 0.02
N SER A 153 -19.00 -16.84 -1.07
CA SER A 153 -17.96 -17.29 -2.03
C SER A 153 -16.63 -17.43 -1.33
N LYS A 154 -15.83 -18.43 -1.74
CA LYS A 154 -14.49 -18.66 -1.18
C LYS A 154 -13.43 -18.53 -2.27
N PRO A 155 -12.31 -17.90 -1.99
CA PRO A 155 -11.21 -17.88 -2.93
C PRO A 155 -10.60 -19.27 -3.10
N VAL A 156 -10.26 -19.60 -4.34
CA VAL A 156 -9.55 -20.84 -4.70
C VAL A 156 -8.08 -20.52 -4.87
N GLN A 157 -7.23 -21.16 -4.06
CA GLN A 157 -5.77 -21.04 -4.19
C GLN A 157 -5.29 -21.90 -5.37
N LEU A 158 -4.60 -21.28 -6.33
CA LEU A 158 -4.09 -21.95 -7.53
C LEU A 158 -2.61 -22.32 -7.41
N THR A 159 -1.84 -21.60 -6.60
CA THR A 159 -0.40 -21.88 -6.39
C THR A 159 -0.09 -22.11 -4.91
N ARG A 160 1.04 -22.76 -4.63
CA ARG A 160 1.60 -22.95 -3.30
C ARG A 160 3.10 -22.68 -3.39
N SER A 161 3.50 -21.43 -3.16
CA SER A 161 4.87 -20.94 -3.34
C SER A 161 5.76 -21.20 -2.13
N LEU A 162 5.18 -21.47 -0.96
CA LEU A 162 5.98 -21.84 0.22
C LEU A 162 6.66 -23.19 -0.03
N ASN A 163 7.96 -23.26 0.22
CA ASN A 163 8.72 -24.51 0.12
C ASN A 163 8.05 -25.58 1.01
N PRO A 164 7.68 -26.75 0.47
CA PRO A 164 6.98 -27.80 1.22
C PRO A 164 7.78 -28.39 2.39
N ALA A 165 9.07 -28.16 2.44
CA ALA A 165 9.92 -28.54 3.58
C ALA A 165 9.79 -27.59 4.78
N ILE A 166 9.14 -26.42 4.62
CA ILE A 166 8.92 -25.45 5.70
C ILE A 166 7.54 -25.70 6.30
N ASP A 167 7.48 -25.94 7.60
CA ASP A 167 6.20 -25.98 8.32
C ASP A 167 5.70 -24.52 8.49
N PRO A 168 4.50 -24.17 8.00
CA PRO A 168 3.95 -22.83 8.19
C PRO A 168 3.79 -22.42 9.67
N ARG A 169 3.79 -23.39 10.60
CA ARG A 169 3.72 -23.12 12.06
C ARG A 169 5.03 -22.56 12.61
N ASP A 170 6.14 -22.78 11.93
CA ASP A 170 7.45 -22.22 12.31
C ASP A 170 7.59 -20.75 11.91
N LEU A 171 6.75 -20.28 10.98
CA LEU A 171 6.72 -18.89 10.56
C LEU A 171 5.92 -18.03 11.55
N VAL A 172 6.27 -16.75 11.64
CA VAL A 172 5.66 -15.80 12.58
C VAL A 172 4.91 -14.69 11.85
N ASP A 173 3.87 -14.18 12.51
CA ASP A 173 3.16 -12.98 12.09
C ASP A 173 3.86 -11.74 12.64
N SER A 174 3.82 -10.66 11.87
CA SER A 174 4.34 -9.37 12.29
C SER A 174 3.32 -8.57 13.12
N GLN A 175 3.84 -7.57 13.82
CA GLN A 175 3.04 -6.61 14.56
C GLN A 175 3.50 -5.20 14.21
N VAL A 176 2.56 -4.28 14.05
CA VAL A 176 2.88 -2.86 13.96
C VAL A 176 3.18 -2.35 15.38
N VAL A 177 4.33 -1.74 15.54
CA VAL A 177 4.75 -1.12 16.81
C VAL A 177 5.28 0.28 16.55
N ARG A 178 5.24 1.14 17.56
CA ARG A 178 5.78 2.50 17.48
C ARG A 178 6.64 2.79 18.70
N PHE A 179 7.64 3.64 18.52
CA PHE A 179 8.41 4.24 19.59
C PHE A 179 8.61 5.72 19.29
N ASP A 180 8.86 6.53 20.32
CA ASP A 180 9.18 7.93 20.16
C ASP A 180 10.68 8.09 19.93
N SER A 181 11.06 8.77 18.85
CA SER A 181 12.45 9.08 18.52
C SER A 181 13.00 10.16 19.46
N PHE A 182 14.26 10.55 19.24
CA PHE A 182 15.01 11.53 20.03
C PHE A 182 14.30 12.89 20.18
N ASP A 183 13.40 13.23 19.25
CA ASP A 183 12.63 14.47 19.18
C ASP A 183 11.11 14.26 19.38
N GLN A 184 10.72 13.13 19.95
CA GLN A 184 9.32 12.72 20.21
C GLN A 184 8.50 12.44 18.95
N LEU A 185 9.13 12.33 17.77
CA LEU A 185 8.44 11.84 16.58
C LEU A 185 8.15 10.34 16.74
N ALA A 186 6.87 9.97 16.62
CA ALA A 186 6.47 8.56 16.65
C ALA A 186 6.93 7.83 15.38
N ILE A 187 7.82 6.88 15.52
CA ILE A 187 8.37 6.09 14.43
C ILE A 187 7.61 4.78 14.29
N PRO A 188 6.91 4.54 13.15
CA PRO A 188 6.22 3.28 12.91
C PRO A 188 7.21 2.17 12.51
N ASN A 189 6.94 0.95 12.93
CA ASN A 189 7.81 -0.19 12.69
C ASN A 189 7.00 -1.46 12.52
N ILE A 190 7.57 -2.44 11.84
CA ILE A 190 7.05 -3.79 11.76
C ILE A 190 7.95 -4.72 12.58
N LEU A 191 7.39 -5.39 13.56
CA LEU A 191 8.11 -6.26 14.49
C LEU A 191 7.77 -7.72 14.21
N TRP A 192 8.79 -8.52 13.94
CA TRP A 192 8.71 -9.99 13.91
C TRP A 192 9.44 -10.56 15.11
N LYS A 193 8.75 -11.42 15.85
CA LYS A 193 9.25 -11.94 17.10
C LYS A 193 9.20 -13.47 17.09
N PRO A 194 10.30 -14.17 17.42
CA PRO A 194 10.32 -15.62 17.49
C PRO A 194 9.35 -16.14 18.56
N HIS A 195 8.74 -17.30 18.32
CA HIS A 195 7.74 -17.89 19.22
C HIS A 195 8.20 -18.01 20.67
N GLN A 196 9.48 -18.34 20.89
CA GLN A 196 10.09 -18.52 22.21
C GLN A 196 10.45 -17.21 22.92
N ALA A 197 10.49 -16.06 22.21
CA ALA A 197 10.90 -14.79 22.84
C ALA A 197 9.78 -14.22 23.71
N SER A 198 10.13 -13.85 24.92
CA SER A 198 9.22 -13.25 25.91
C SER A 198 9.97 -12.26 26.80
N ALA A 199 9.26 -11.61 27.73
CA ALA A 199 9.90 -10.75 28.73
C ALA A 199 10.90 -11.53 29.62
N GLN A 200 10.66 -12.82 29.83
CA GLN A 200 11.50 -13.71 30.65
C GLN A 200 12.57 -14.41 29.81
N ALA A 201 12.33 -14.64 28.51
CA ALA A 201 13.24 -15.28 27.59
C ALA A 201 13.62 -14.28 26.48
N LYS A 202 14.55 -13.39 26.77
CA LYS A 202 15.02 -12.36 25.84
C LYS A 202 15.76 -13.00 24.66
N ALA A 203 15.52 -12.47 23.47
CA ALA A 203 16.19 -12.85 22.24
C ALA A 203 17.08 -11.69 21.73
N PRO A 204 18.17 -11.98 21.01
CA PRO A 204 18.91 -10.93 20.33
C PRO A 204 18.04 -10.25 19.28
N ALA A 205 18.22 -8.93 19.09
CA ALA A 205 17.42 -8.15 18.17
C ALA A 205 18.26 -7.60 17.02
N LEU A 206 17.65 -7.53 15.85
CA LEU A 206 18.20 -6.93 14.63
C LEU A 206 17.26 -5.79 14.19
N VAL A 207 17.84 -4.67 13.81
CA VAL A 207 17.11 -3.59 13.14
C VAL A 207 17.28 -3.78 11.62
N TRP A 208 16.15 -3.97 10.94
CA TRP A 208 16.08 -4.10 9.50
C TRP A 208 15.73 -2.74 8.90
N VAL A 209 16.66 -2.14 8.16
CA VAL A 209 16.49 -0.83 7.55
C VAL A 209 16.22 -1.02 6.05
N HIS A 210 15.08 -0.50 5.58
CA HIS A 210 14.78 -0.51 4.14
C HIS A 210 15.60 0.54 3.39
N GLY A 211 15.72 0.37 2.08
CA GLY A 211 16.38 1.34 1.20
C GLY A 211 15.40 2.36 0.60
N GLY A 212 15.97 3.28 -0.19
CA GLY A 212 15.14 4.16 -1.00
C GLY A 212 15.67 5.58 -1.15
N PRO A 213 15.72 6.51 -0.17
CA PRO A 213 15.28 6.47 1.21
C PRO A 213 13.76 6.41 1.41
N GLY A 214 12.95 6.88 0.48
CA GLY A 214 11.48 6.91 0.56
C GLY A 214 10.79 5.55 0.44
N GLY A 215 11.45 4.44 0.80
CA GLY A 215 10.83 3.11 0.85
C GLY A 215 9.93 2.90 2.07
N GLN A 216 9.48 1.67 2.28
CA GLN A 216 8.70 1.24 3.44
C GLN A 216 8.93 -0.23 3.74
N THR A 217 9.07 -0.58 5.00
CA THR A 217 8.93 -1.95 5.46
C THR A 217 7.44 -2.24 5.65
N THR A 218 6.91 -3.25 4.96
CA THR A 218 5.49 -3.63 4.98
C THR A 218 5.28 -4.98 5.65
N ARG A 219 4.04 -5.28 6.01
CA ARG A 219 3.62 -6.57 6.54
C ARG A 219 3.46 -7.57 5.40
N ALA A 220 4.59 -8.15 4.96
CA ALA A 220 4.64 -9.05 3.82
C ALA A 220 5.61 -10.19 4.10
N HIS A 221 5.46 -11.32 3.38
CA HIS A 221 6.41 -12.42 3.47
C HIS A 221 7.80 -11.96 3.04
N ASN A 222 8.75 -12.15 3.93
CA ASN A 222 10.17 -11.97 3.64
C ASN A 222 10.93 -13.20 4.15
N ALA A 223 11.44 -14.00 3.22
CA ALA A 223 12.11 -15.25 3.55
C ALA A 223 13.35 -15.05 4.44
N VAL A 224 14.10 -13.94 4.26
CA VAL A 224 15.27 -13.62 5.09
C VAL A 224 14.85 -13.26 6.51
N ILE A 225 13.81 -12.45 6.67
CA ILE A 225 13.27 -12.10 8.00
C ILE A 225 12.76 -13.35 8.70
N GLN A 226 11.95 -14.18 8.04
CA GLN A 226 11.46 -15.44 8.61
C GLN A 226 12.59 -16.39 8.99
N PHE A 227 13.64 -16.48 8.16
CA PHE A 227 14.85 -17.26 8.47
C PHE A 227 15.53 -16.75 9.75
N LEU A 228 15.76 -15.42 9.87
CA LEU A 228 16.39 -14.82 11.05
C LEU A 228 15.55 -15.06 12.31
N VAL A 229 14.25 -14.89 12.20
CA VAL A 229 13.33 -15.10 13.33
C VAL A 229 13.30 -16.57 13.76
N ASN A 230 13.29 -17.50 12.81
CA ASN A 230 13.38 -18.94 13.09
C ASN A 230 14.70 -19.32 13.78
N HIS A 231 15.78 -18.56 13.52
CA HIS A 231 17.06 -18.69 14.21
C HIS A 231 17.15 -17.92 15.55
N GLY A 232 16.01 -17.45 16.05
CA GLY A 232 15.90 -16.87 17.39
C GLY A 232 16.14 -15.37 17.49
N TYR A 233 16.22 -14.64 16.37
CA TYR A 233 16.34 -13.19 16.39
C TYR A 233 14.97 -12.50 16.39
N VAL A 234 14.78 -11.48 17.21
CA VAL A 234 13.73 -10.47 17.01
C VAL A 234 14.18 -9.59 15.84
N VAL A 235 13.31 -9.33 14.88
CA VAL A 235 13.59 -8.40 13.77
C VAL A 235 12.63 -7.22 13.85
N LEU A 236 13.19 -6.01 13.98
CA LEU A 236 12.46 -4.76 13.92
C LEU A 236 12.71 -4.09 12.57
N GLY A 237 11.72 -4.14 11.69
CA GLY A 237 11.73 -3.42 10.42
C GLY A 237 11.32 -1.98 10.63
N ILE A 238 12.31 -1.08 10.67
CA ILE A 238 12.05 0.33 10.95
C ILE A 238 11.51 1.05 9.71
N ASN A 239 10.50 1.89 9.92
CA ASN A 239 10.06 2.91 8.97
C ASN A 239 10.47 4.28 9.55
N ASN A 240 11.76 4.59 9.45
CA ASN A 240 12.31 5.87 9.90
C ASN A 240 11.65 7.06 9.15
N ARG A 241 11.78 8.27 9.68
CA ARG A 241 11.33 9.47 8.96
C ARG A 241 11.86 9.48 7.54
N GLY A 242 11.05 9.95 6.60
CA GLY A 242 11.30 9.84 5.16
C GLY A 242 10.71 8.60 4.52
N SER A 243 10.16 7.63 5.30
CA SER A 243 9.47 6.47 4.76
C SER A 243 8.12 6.85 4.15
N SER A 244 7.74 6.19 3.04
CA SER A 244 6.43 6.37 2.41
C SER A 244 5.30 5.74 3.23
N GLY A 245 4.05 6.15 2.94
CA GLY A 245 2.85 5.57 3.52
C GLY A 245 2.41 6.17 4.86
N TYR A 246 3.10 7.17 5.37
CA TYR A 246 2.83 7.83 6.65
C TYR A 246 2.53 9.32 6.53
N GLY A 247 2.10 9.73 5.34
CA GLY A 247 1.76 11.11 5.02
C GLY A 247 2.94 11.95 4.53
N LYS A 248 2.62 13.09 3.90
CA LYS A 248 3.62 13.93 3.23
C LYS A 248 4.61 14.58 4.20
N THR A 249 4.15 14.97 5.41
CA THR A 249 5.03 15.57 6.43
C THR A 249 6.07 14.57 6.93
N PHE A 250 5.65 13.33 7.19
CA PHE A 250 6.56 12.26 7.58
C PHE A 250 7.53 11.90 6.46
N PHE A 251 7.03 11.83 5.21
CA PHE A 251 7.85 11.55 4.04
C PHE A 251 8.91 12.62 3.80
N ALA A 252 8.57 13.91 3.93
CA ALA A 252 9.51 15.02 3.75
C ALA A 252 10.43 15.28 4.96
N ALA A 253 10.24 14.56 6.08
CA ALA A 253 10.97 14.84 7.33
C ALA A 253 12.47 14.54 7.25
N ASP A 254 12.94 13.83 6.23
CA ASP A 254 14.36 13.55 5.99
C ASP A 254 14.97 14.40 4.85
N ASP A 255 14.20 15.28 4.23
CA ASP A 255 14.69 16.14 3.13
C ASP A 255 15.89 17.00 3.58
N GLY A 256 17.00 16.86 2.85
CA GLY A 256 18.26 17.50 3.16
C GLY A 256 18.95 16.98 4.44
N LYS A 257 18.45 15.89 5.06
CA LYS A 257 18.93 15.34 6.33
C LYS A 257 19.36 13.89 6.26
N HIS A 258 19.48 13.33 5.06
CA HIS A 258 19.93 11.95 4.86
C HIS A 258 21.23 11.66 5.61
N GLY A 259 21.27 10.54 6.33
CA GLY A 259 22.42 10.14 7.15
C GLY A 259 22.51 10.82 8.52
N ARG A 260 21.53 11.63 8.90
CA ARG A 260 21.43 12.28 10.20
C ARG A 260 20.18 11.78 10.94
N GLU A 261 19.07 12.52 10.86
CA GLU A 261 17.84 12.22 11.60
C GLU A 261 17.27 10.82 11.34
N PRO A 262 17.25 10.26 10.11
CA PRO A 262 16.87 8.88 9.87
C PRO A 262 17.80 7.87 10.58
N LEU A 263 19.10 8.17 10.67
CA LEU A 263 20.03 7.36 11.43
C LEU A 263 19.75 7.44 12.95
N TRP A 264 19.39 8.63 13.44
CA TRP A 264 19.04 8.80 14.86
C TRP A 264 17.75 8.09 15.23
N ASP A 265 16.76 8.03 14.34
CA ASP A 265 15.57 7.16 14.51
C ASP A 265 15.99 5.70 14.67
N THR A 266 16.91 5.24 13.82
CA THR A 266 17.45 3.87 13.89
C THR A 266 18.21 3.61 15.20
N LEU A 267 18.94 4.60 15.71
CA LEU A 267 19.62 4.50 17.01
C LEU A 267 18.64 4.52 18.19
N ALA A 268 17.55 5.28 18.07
CA ALA A 268 16.50 5.34 19.09
C ALA A 268 15.65 4.04 19.17
N ALA A 269 15.66 3.20 18.12
CA ALA A 269 15.05 1.88 18.12
C ALA A 269 15.71 0.87 19.08
N LYS A 270 16.87 1.21 19.64
CA LYS A 270 17.64 0.40 20.59
C LYS A 270 17.01 0.46 22.00
#